data_8489ccb95f49a9a1f03cdfaa737adeeb
#
_entry.id   8489ccb95f49a9a1f03cdfaa737adeeb
#
_cell.length_a   1.000
_cell.length_b   1.000
_cell.length_c   1.000
_cell.angle_alpha   90.00
_cell.angle_beta   90.00
_cell.angle_gamma   90.00
#
_symmetry.space_group_name_H-M   'P 1'
#
loop_
_entity.id
_entity.type
_entity.pdbx_description
1 polymer ?
#
loop_
_entity_poly.entity_id
_entity_poly.type
_entity_poly.pdbx_seq_one_letter_code
_entity_poly.pdbx_strand_id
1 'polypeptide(L)'
;MADRKSRVPFIEKIIDVTVANVHQAFVRIKKRFSELKTITTDNDILFQRFKELEILIKVKIYFCHPYHSWEKGTVENINGYIRKDIPKGSDISKYSKQFIRSIEEKLQRRIMEVLDHKTPIEVLKNSRKQKKRRSAKRKIQH
;
A
#
# COMPACT_ATOMS: atom_id res chain seq x y z
N MET A 1 0.05 -3.62 -1.50
CA MET A 1 -0.32 -2.24 -1.90
C MET A 1 0.87 -1.31 -1.80
N ALA A 2 0.96 -0.31 -2.64
CA ALA A 2 2.00 0.72 -2.55
C ALA A 2 1.40 2.12 -2.75
N ASP A 3 1.89 3.09 -1.98
CA ASP A 3 1.53 4.49 -2.19
C ASP A 3 2.24 5.05 -3.43
N ARG A 4 1.49 5.67 -4.33
CA ARG A 4 2.04 6.19 -5.60
C ARG A 4 3.03 7.33 -5.39
N LYS A 5 2.81 8.17 -4.41
CA LYS A 5 3.64 9.35 -4.14
C LYS A 5 4.93 8.99 -3.42
N SER A 6 4.83 8.30 -2.31
CA SER A 6 5.97 7.97 -1.45
C SER A 6 6.62 6.63 -1.81
N ARG A 7 5.93 5.79 -2.61
CA ARG A 7 6.36 4.42 -2.93
C ARG A 7 6.41 3.49 -1.72
N VAL A 8 5.85 3.90 -0.58
CA VAL A 8 5.78 3.05 0.63
C VAL A 8 4.94 1.82 0.36
N PRO A 9 5.50 0.62 0.55
CA PRO A 9 4.73 -0.61 0.47
C PRO A 9 3.96 -0.88 1.77
N PHE A 10 2.78 -1.46 1.63
CA PHE A 10 1.97 -1.99 2.71
C PHE A 10 1.66 -3.44 2.39
N ILE A 11 2.13 -4.33 3.24
CA ILE A 11 2.02 -5.78 3.07
C ILE A 11 1.14 -6.34 4.17
N GLU A 12 0.10 -7.08 3.78
CA GLU A 12 -0.76 -7.80 4.71
C GLU A 12 -0.78 -9.29 4.35
N LYS A 13 -0.68 -10.13 5.37
CA LYS A 13 -0.78 -11.58 5.22
C LYS A 13 -2.24 -12.00 5.24
N ILE A 14 -2.65 -12.75 4.23
CA ILE A 14 -3.98 -13.35 4.13
C ILE A 14 -3.79 -14.86 3.92
N ILE A 15 -4.19 -15.68 4.88
CA ILE A 15 -4.07 -17.14 4.80
C ILE A 15 -5.20 -17.70 3.94
N ASP A 16 -6.42 -17.31 4.25
CA ASP A 16 -7.61 -17.72 3.53
C ASP A 16 -8.09 -16.55 2.65
N VAL A 17 -7.90 -16.68 1.34
CA VAL A 17 -8.14 -15.60 0.38
C VAL A 17 -9.64 -15.55 0.03
N THR A 18 -10.38 -14.82 0.84
CA THR A 18 -11.80 -14.52 0.64
C THR A 18 -12.00 -13.02 0.47
N VAL A 19 -13.12 -12.61 -0.10
CA VAL A 19 -13.48 -11.18 -0.22
C VAL A 19 -13.48 -10.51 1.15
N ALA A 20 -14.07 -11.15 2.16
CA ALA A 20 -14.11 -10.63 3.53
C ALA A 20 -12.71 -10.42 4.11
N ASN A 21 -11.82 -11.38 3.96
CA ASN A 21 -10.45 -11.29 4.47
C ASN A 21 -9.61 -10.26 3.73
N VAL A 22 -9.81 -10.08 2.43
CA VAL A 22 -9.21 -9.01 1.65
C VAL A 22 -9.69 -7.64 2.15
N HIS A 23 -10.98 -7.47 2.40
CA HIS A 23 -11.53 -6.24 2.97
C HIS A 23 -10.92 -5.93 4.34
N GLN A 24 -10.77 -6.93 5.21
CA GLN A 24 -10.14 -6.75 6.53
C GLN A 24 -8.65 -6.38 6.42
N ALA A 25 -7.94 -6.93 5.43
CA ALA A 25 -6.57 -6.52 5.15
C ALA A 25 -6.49 -5.03 4.78
N PHE A 26 -7.40 -4.53 3.95
CA PHE A 26 -7.48 -3.09 3.62
C PHE A 26 -7.88 -2.23 4.82
N VAL A 27 -8.72 -2.72 5.72
CA VAL A 27 -9.03 -2.03 6.98
C VAL A 27 -7.76 -1.84 7.81
N ARG A 28 -6.93 -2.88 7.95
CA ARG A 28 -5.64 -2.80 8.65
C ARG A 28 -4.68 -1.82 7.98
N ILE A 29 -4.60 -1.85 6.65
CA ILE A 29 -3.79 -0.88 5.89
C ILE A 29 -4.29 0.55 6.12
N LYS A 30 -5.60 0.78 6.07
CA LYS A 30 -6.18 2.11 6.31
C LYS A 30 -5.87 2.65 7.70
N LYS A 31 -5.82 1.81 8.73
CA LYS A 31 -5.40 2.19 10.08
C LYS A 31 -3.94 2.65 10.13
N ARG A 32 -3.07 2.02 9.37
CA ARG A 32 -1.64 2.38 9.28
C ARG A 32 -1.38 3.55 8.32
N PHE A 33 -2.24 3.73 7.34
CA PHE A 33 -2.12 4.75 6.30
C PHE A 33 -3.45 5.49 6.16
N SER A 34 -3.74 6.34 7.12
CA SER A 34 -5.01 7.12 7.19
C SER A 34 -5.18 8.09 6.00
N GLU A 35 -4.10 8.48 5.35
CA GLU A 35 -4.10 9.33 4.16
C GLU A 35 -4.62 8.64 2.89
N LEU A 36 -4.85 7.34 2.93
CA LEU A 36 -5.37 6.57 1.80
C LEU A 36 -6.73 7.13 1.35
N LYS A 37 -6.80 7.60 0.13
CA LYS A 37 -8.03 8.18 -0.48
C LYS A 37 -8.50 7.38 -1.67
N THR A 38 -7.59 6.83 -2.43
CA THR A 38 -7.89 6.11 -3.66
C THR A 38 -7.06 4.83 -3.75
N ILE A 39 -7.64 3.81 -4.35
CA ILE A 39 -6.96 2.57 -4.68
C ILE A 39 -7.11 2.34 -6.18
N THR A 40 -6.02 1.98 -6.85
CA THR A 40 -6.05 1.49 -8.23
C THR A 40 -5.68 0.02 -8.24
N THR A 41 -6.51 -0.81 -8.81
CA THR A 41 -6.32 -2.27 -8.86
C THR A 41 -6.68 -2.83 -10.23
N ASP A 42 -6.33 -4.07 -10.48
CA ASP A 42 -6.82 -4.81 -11.64
C ASP A 42 -8.22 -5.36 -11.38
N ASN A 43 -8.87 -5.76 -12.45
CA ASN A 43 -10.21 -6.34 -12.39
C ASN A 43 -10.14 -7.80 -11.95
N ASP A 44 -9.84 -8.01 -10.67
CA ASP A 44 -9.78 -9.31 -10.02
C ASP A 44 -11.13 -9.66 -9.38
N ILE A 45 -11.45 -10.94 -9.34
CA ILE A 45 -12.67 -11.46 -8.71
C ILE A 45 -12.82 -11.03 -7.25
N LEU A 46 -11.72 -10.84 -6.54
CA LEU A 46 -11.70 -10.40 -5.15
C LEU A 46 -12.19 -8.95 -4.98
N PHE A 47 -12.26 -8.19 -6.06
CA PHE A 47 -12.77 -6.82 -6.07
C PHE A 47 -14.20 -6.70 -6.63
N GLN A 48 -14.91 -7.80 -6.84
CA GLN A 48 -16.30 -7.75 -7.29
C GLN A 48 -17.22 -6.98 -6.34
N ARG A 49 -16.92 -7.01 -5.03
CA ARG A 49 -17.64 -6.27 -3.99
C ARG A 49 -16.92 -4.98 -3.58
N PHE A 50 -16.28 -4.32 -4.54
CA PHE A 50 -15.47 -3.11 -4.28
C PHE A 50 -16.28 -1.94 -3.70
N LYS A 51 -17.55 -1.82 -4.03
CA LYS A 51 -18.43 -0.77 -3.47
C LYS A 51 -18.58 -0.89 -1.96
N GLU A 52 -18.67 -2.12 -1.43
CA GLU A 52 -18.68 -2.36 0.00
C GLU A 52 -17.36 -1.95 0.66
N LEU A 53 -16.24 -2.25 0.00
CA LEU A 53 -14.92 -1.84 0.47
C LEU A 53 -14.76 -0.32 0.46
N GLU A 54 -15.24 0.36 -0.58
CA GLU A 54 -15.23 1.84 -0.66
C GLU A 54 -15.93 2.49 0.55
N ILE A 55 -17.09 1.94 0.93
CA ILE A 55 -17.86 2.43 2.09
C ILE A 55 -17.11 2.11 3.39
N LEU A 56 -16.60 0.90 3.51
CA LEU A 56 -15.96 0.40 4.74
C LEU A 56 -14.72 1.22 5.13
N ILE A 57 -13.88 1.58 4.18
CA ILE A 57 -12.62 2.28 4.44
C ILE A 57 -12.61 3.73 3.91
N LYS A 58 -13.72 4.22 3.40
CA LYS A 58 -13.89 5.59 2.89
C LYS A 58 -12.83 5.96 1.84
N VAL A 59 -12.68 5.12 0.83
CA VAL A 59 -11.77 5.34 -0.31
C VAL A 59 -12.53 5.16 -1.61
N LYS A 60 -11.98 5.70 -2.70
CA LYS A 60 -12.45 5.46 -4.06
C LYS A 60 -11.58 4.40 -4.73
N ILE A 61 -12.21 3.41 -5.35
CA ILE A 61 -11.52 2.33 -6.06
C ILE A 61 -11.66 2.53 -7.57
N TYR A 62 -10.53 2.50 -8.24
CA TYR A 62 -10.42 2.56 -9.69
C TYR A 62 -9.82 1.26 -10.22
N PHE A 63 -10.27 0.82 -11.38
CA PHE A 63 -9.68 -0.33 -12.06
C PHE A 63 -8.71 0.14 -13.13
N CYS A 64 -7.55 -0.54 -13.25
CA CYS A 64 -6.60 -0.28 -14.31
C CYS A 64 -7.22 -0.56 -15.67
N HIS A 65 -6.93 0.29 -16.64
CA HIS A 65 -7.29 0.01 -18.03
C HIS A 65 -6.49 -1.18 -18.56
N PRO A 66 -7.09 -2.07 -19.37
CA PRO A 66 -6.36 -3.06 -20.14
C PRO A 66 -5.24 -2.34 -20.93
N TYR A 67 -4.07 -2.95 -21.05
CA TYR A 67 -2.90 -2.39 -21.76
C TYR A 67 -2.17 -1.22 -21.06
N HIS A 68 -2.57 -0.78 -19.87
CA HIS A 68 -1.90 0.27 -19.11
C HIS A 68 -1.02 -0.34 -17.98
N SER A 69 -0.07 -1.18 -18.35
CA SER A 69 0.82 -1.89 -17.40
C SER A 69 1.65 -0.95 -16.53
N TRP A 70 1.99 0.26 -17.00
CA TRP A 70 2.74 1.25 -16.23
C TRP A 70 2.01 1.73 -14.96
N GLU A 71 0.69 1.63 -14.90
CA GLU A 71 -0.09 1.95 -13.70
C GLU A 71 0.25 1.03 -12.51
N LYS A 72 0.79 -0.16 -12.78
CA LYS A 72 1.15 -1.18 -11.80
C LYS A 72 2.65 -1.30 -11.54
N GLY A 73 3.50 -0.59 -12.28
CA GLY A 73 4.95 -0.81 -12.27
C GLY A 73 5.57 -0.86 -10.89
N THR A 74 5.17 0.04 -9.97
CA THR A 74 5.68 0.05 -8.59
C THR A 74 5.27 -1.21 -7.81
N VAL A 75 4.02 -1.66 -7.95
CA VAL A 75 3.52 -2.86 -7.26
C VAL A 75 4.19 -4.11 -7.80
N GLU A 76 4.38 -4.21 -9.12
CA GLU A 76 5.08 -5.33 -9.75
C GLU A 76 6.53 -5.43 -9.26
N ASN A 77 7.25 -4.31 -9.18
CA ASN A 77 8.60 -4.26 -8.65
C ASN A 77 8.65 -4.71 -7.18
N ILE A 78 7.74 -4.24 -6.35
CA ILE A 78 7.63 -4.64 -4.94
C ILE A 78 7.35 -6.14 -4.84
N ASN A 79 6.43 -6.67 -5.64
CA ASN A 79 6.13 -8.09 -5.68
C ASN A 79 7.38 -8.92 -6.05
N GLY A 80 8.18 -8.45 -7.00
CA GLY A 80 9.47 -9.06 -7.34
C GLY A 80 10.43 -9.15 -6.15
N TYR A 81 10.53 -8.10 -5.35
CA TYR A 81 11.36 -8.10 -4.14
C TYR A 81 10.81 -9.04 -3.04
N ILE A 82 9.50 -9.06 -2.84
CA ILE A 82 8.85 -9.96 -1.88
C ILE A 82 9.14 -11.42 -2.25
N ARG A 83 9.13 -11.75 -3.55
CA ARG A 83 9.39 -13.12 -4.04
C ARG A 83 10.82 -13.59 -3.85
N LYS A 84 11.76 -12.73 -3.55
CA LYS A 84 13.13 -13.13 -3.14
C LYS A 84 13.13 -13.77 -1.74
N ASP A 85 12.30 -13.27 -0.85
CA ASP A 85 12.20 -13.76 0.53
C ASP A 85 11.07 -14.79 0.71
N ILE A 86 9.98 -14.64 -0.05
CA ILE A 86 8.82 -15.55 -0.07
C ILE A 86 8.60 -16.02 -1.51
N PRO A 87 9.20 -17.13 -1.94
CA PRO A 87 9.04 -17.63 -3.30
C PRO A 87 7.59 -17.95 -3.65
N LYS A 88 7.25 -17.78 -4.92
CA LYS A 88 5.92 -18.12 -5.44
C LYS A 88 5.63 -19.61 -5.18
N GLY A 89 4.42 -19.91 -4.70
CA GLY A 89 4.01 -21.27 -4.34
C GLY A 89 4.39 -21.70 -2.92
N SER A 90 5.08 -20.84 -2.15
CA SER A 90 5.36 -21.11 -0.73
C SER A 90 4.08 -21.14 0.11
N ASP A 91 4.08 -21.96 1.14
CA ASP A 91 3.02 -21.96 2.14
C ASP A 91 3.16 -20.72 3.04
N ILE A 92 2.31 -19.73 2.82
CA ILE A 92 2.36 -18.45 3.49
C ILE A 92 2.09 -18.56 5.01
N SER A 93 1.41 -19.64 5.45
CA SER A 93 1.12 -19.86 6.86
C SER A 93 2.39 -20.05 7.70
N LYS A 94 3.47 -20.54 7.08
CA LYS A 94 4.78 -20.77 7.73
C LYS A 94 5.57 -19.51 8.04
N TYR A 95 5.20 -18.37 7.41
CA TYR A 95 5.87 -17.09 7.64
C TYR A 95 5.16 -16.30 8.75
N SER A 96 5.91 -15.88 9.76
CA SER A 96 5.35 -15.08 10.86
C SER A 96 4.97 -13.68 10.40
N LYS A 97 4.05 -13.03 11.12
CA LYS A 97 3.73 -11.61 10.89
C LYS A 97 4.95 -10.71 11.04
N GLN A 98 5.84 -11.03 11.99
CA GLN A 98 7.10 -10.31 12.21
C GLN A 98 8.04 -10.42 11.02
N PHE A 99 8.15 -11.61 10.43
CA PHE A 99 8.95 -11.81 9.21
C PHE A 99 8.43 -10.97 8.04
N ILE A 100 7.13 -10.99 7.81
CA ILE A 100 6.49 -10.18 6.76
C ILE A 100 6.67 -8.69 7.02
N ARG A 101 6.57 -8.27 8.28
CA ARG A 101 6.83 -6.89 8.68
C ARG A 101 8.30 -6.48 8.42
N SER A 102 9.24 -7.37 8.64
CA SER A 102 10.66 -7.11 8.35
C SER A 102 10.92 -6.89 6.86
N ILE A 103 10.24 -7.65 5.98
CA ILE A 103 10.30 -7.44 4.53
C ILE A 103 9.74 -6.06 4.17
N GLU A 104 8.60 -5.69 4.72
CA GLU A 104 7.97 -4.38 4.51
C GLU A 104 8.90 -3.25 4.91
N GLU A 105 9.50 -3.32 6.10
CA GLU A 105 10.45 -2.31 6.61
C GLU A 105 11.70 -2.20 5.74
N LYS A 106 12.25 -3.32 5.28
CA LYS A 106 13.38 -3.35 4.36
C LYS A 106 13.07 -2.60 3.07
N LEU A 107 11.90 -2.81 2.50
CA LEU A 107 11.45 -2.12 1.29
C LEU A 107 11.16 -0.63 1.54
N GLN A 108 10.64 -0.28 2.70
CA GLN A 108 10.40 1.12 3.09
C GLN A 108 11.68 1.93 3.26
N ARG A 109 12.78 1.27 3.58
CA ARG A 109 14.10 1.90 3.80
C ARG A 109 15.04 1.79 2.61
N ARG A 110 14.58 1.29 1.49
CA ARG A 110 15.37 1.18 0.27
C ARG A 110 15.50 2.54 -0.40
N ILE A 111 16.73 2.96 -0.70
CA ILE A 111 17.00 4.17 -1.48
C ILE A 111 16.47 3.97 -2.90
N MET A 112 15.70 4.93 -3.42
CA MET A 112 15.12 4.88 -4.75
C MET A 112 15.50 6.12 -5.56
N GLU A 113 16.01 5.89 -6.76
CA GLU A 113 16.39 6.96 -7.69
C GLU A 113 15.16 7.83 -8.06
N VAL A 114 14.01 7.21 -8.30
CA VAL A 114 12.76 7.91 -8.61
C VAL A 114 12.27 8.84 -7.48
N LEU A 115 12.81 8.69 -6.27
CA LEU A 115 12.56 9.55 -5.10
C LEU A 115 13.74 10.49 -4.80
N ASP A 116 14.54 10.86 -5.78
CA ASP A 116 15.75 11.66 -5.61
C ASP A 116 16.70 11.05 -4.57
N HIS A 117 16.94 9.75 -4.66
CA HIS A 117 17.78 8.96 -3.74
C HIS A 117 17.33 8.96 -2.28
N LYS A 118 16.05 9.22 -2.04
CA LYS A 118 15.42 9.09 -0.71
C LYS A 118 14.78 7.72 -0.56
N THR A 119 14.49 7.37 0.70
CA THR A 119 13.71 6.17 0.99
C THR A 119 12.21 6.48 0.97
N PRO A 120 11.35 5.48 0.66
CA PRO A 120 9.90 5.67 0.73
C PRO A 120 9.42 6.23 2.07
N ILE A 121 9.95 5.73 3.18
CA ILE A 121 9.52 6.16 4.51
C ILE A 121 9.91 7.62 4.81
N GLU A 122 11.06 8.09 4.31
CA GLU A 122 11.46 9.50 4.43
C GLU A 122 10.49 10.42 3.68
N VAL A 123 10.12 10.06 2.45
CA VAL A 123 9.17 10.83 1.65
C VAL A 123 7.80 10.91 2.33
N LEU A 124 7.32 9.80 2.89
CA LEU A 124 6.05 9.78 3.62
C LEU A 124 6.09 10.64 4.88
N LYS A 125 7.14 10.53 5.70
CA LYS A 125 7.32 11.34 6.91
C LYS A 125 7.39 12.83 6.59
N ASN A 126 8.11 13.21 5.55
CA ASN A 126 8.20 14.60 5.11
C ASN A 126 6.84 15.15 4.65
N SER A 127 6.08 14.37 3.90
CA SER A 127 4.72 14.73 3.49
C SER A 127 3.79 14.97 4.69
N ARG A 128 3.86 14.12 5.71
CA ARG A 128 3.09 14.26 6.96
C ARG A 128 3.46 15.51 7.73
N LYS A 129 4.76 15.83 7.84
CA LYS A 129 5.24 17.06 8.48
C LYS A 129 4.74 18.31 7.76
N GLN A 130 4.79 18.33 6.43
CA GLN A 130 4.28 19.45 5.64
C GLN A 130 2.78 19.68 5.83
N LYS A 131 1.98 18.61 5.85
CA LYS A 131 0.54 18.70 6.11
C LYS A 131 0.23 19.29 7.49
N LYS A 132 0.94 18.84 8.54
CA LYS A 132 0.78 19.38 9.91
C LYS A 132 1.12 20.88 9.97
N ARG A 133 2.19 21.32 9.31
CA ARG A 133 2.58 22.74 9.26
C ARG A 133 1.52 23.60 8.54
N ARG A 134 0.97 23.11 7.43
CA ARG A 134 -0.09 23.81 6.68
C ARG A 134 -1.38 23.91 7.51
N SER A 135 -1.77 22.86 8.21
CA SER A 135 -2.95 22.86 9.07
C SER A 135 -2.78 23.80 10.26
N ALA A 136 -1.61 23.86 10.88
CA ALA A 136 -1.31 24.79 11.96
C ALA A 136 -1.37 26.26 11.48
N LYS A 137 -0.78 26.57 10.32
CA LYS A 137 -0.86 27.92 9.73
C LYS A 137 -2.30 28.36 9.43
N ARG A 138 -3.14 27.46 8.91
CA ARG A 138 -4.56 27.77 8.65
C ARG A 138 -5.34 28.07 9.94
N LYS A 139 -5.05 27.37 11.02
CA LYS A 139 -5.69 27.63 12.33
C LYS A 139 -5.30 28.98 12.94
N ILE A 140 -4.09 29.46 12.69
CA ILE A 140 -3.62 30.78 13.17
C ILE A 140 -4.23 31.92 12.35
N GLN A 141 -4.60 31.72 11.10
CA GLN A 141 -5.22 32.72 10.21
C GLN A 141 -6.73 32.88 10.42
N HIS A 142 -7.33 32.05 11.22
CA HIS A 142 -8.73 32.10 11.61
C HIS A 142 -8.86 32.35 13.11
#